data_cc86aca29c56eff66e2b7f8a13e70959
#
_entry.id   cc86aca29c56eff66e2b7f8a13e70959
#
_cell.length_a   1.000
_cell.length_b   1.000
_cell.length_c   1.000
_cell.angle_alpha   90.00
_cell.angle_beta   90.00
_cell.angle_gamma   90.00
#
_symmetry.space_group_name_H-M   'P 1'
#
loop_
_entity.id
_entity.type
_entity.pdbx_description
1 polymer ?
#
loop_
_entity_poly.entity_id
_entity_poly.type
_entity_poly.pdbx_seq_one_letter_code
_entity_poly.pdbx_strand_id
1 'polypeptide(L)'
;MKAIEIRNKYLNFFKEHGHAVIPSASLIPENDPSVLFTTAGMQPLVPYLLGEKHPSGTRLTDYQKCLRTNDIEEVGDNRHLTYFEMLGNWSLGDYFKEESIQMSFDFLTKKLQIPVEKLSVTVFAGDEDCQRDEVAAECWKKAGILDGHIYYYGKDDNWWIAGEEGPCGPDTEMFYDTGKPACSAECQPSCDCGKYVEIWNNVFMEYFKDAQGKYSKLEQKNVDTGLGLERMTMLLQGKETPFDTEIFEPIMKKLEEIENKDIIESRRIVAEHLRSSMMIICDGGRPSNIDRGYVLRRLIRRMIRHMNKLEINLDELSTLIDINVENLKEMYPDLEKNKETIKSVILEEKDKFVKTLSHGEKEFTKAMNYAKQNGKNKIDGKIVFRLYDTYGFPPEMTQELAKENNIEIDLEEFNKLFKEHQEKSRLGSEQKFKGGLADQNEKTIAYHTATHLLHQALRTVLGEHVKQSGSNITEERLRFDFTHPQKMTKEEIQKVEDLVNEQIKKDLKVTCEEMNYEDAKKSGAIGLFTDKYGEKVKVYTIGDFSKEICGGPHVTHTGDMGRFKIKKEESSSSGIRRIKAVLIKE
;
A
#
# COMPACT_ATOMS: atom_id res chain seq x y z
N MET A 1 26.52 6.47 -12.61
CA MET A 1 25.42 7.46 -12.81
C MET A 1 24.49 7.33 -11.60
N LYS A 2 24.06 8.43 -11.01
CA LYS A 2 23.11 8.41 -9.86
C LYS A 2 21.69 8.09 -10.33
N ALA A 3 20.86 7.54 -9.43
CA ALA A 3 19.45 7.23 -9.71
C ALA A 3 18.66 8.45 -10.21
N ILE A 4 18.82 9.61 -9.57
CA ILE A 4 18.14 10.86 -9.99
C ILE A 4 18.57 11.30 -11.40
N GLU A 5 19.81 11.06 -11.80
CA GLU A 5 20.32 11.39 -13.15
C GLU A 5 19.69 10.45 -14.19
N ILE A 6 19.53 9.16 -13.86
CA ILE A 6 18.87 8.17 -14.75
C ILE A 6 17.41 8.56 -14.96
N ARG A 7 16.67 8.84 -13.86
CA ARG A 7 15.28 9.33 -13.90
C ARG A 7 15.15 10.57 -14.81
N ASN A 8 15.99 11.57 -14.58
CA ASN A 8 15.93 12.81 -15.34
C ASN A 8 16.28 12.60 -16.81
N LYS A 9 17.25 11.75 -17.13
CA LYS A 9 17.59 11.38 -18.52
C LYS A 9 16.41 10.68 -19.21
N TYR A 10 15.72 9.77 -18.51
CA TYR A 10 14.56 9.05 -19.01
C TYR A 10 13.41 10.01 -19.34
N LEU A 11 13.00 10.81 -18.38
CA LEU A 11 11.90 11.76 -18.56
C LEU A 11 12.19 12.78 -19.66
N ASN A 12 13.42 13.30 -19.74
CA ASN A 12 13.83 14.23 -20.79
C ASN A 12 13.86 13.57 -22.16
N PHE A 13 14.36 12.32 -22.25
CA PHE A 13 14.38 11.57 -23.50
C PHE A 13 12.97 11.38 -24.06
N PHE A 14 12.02 10.91 -23.27
CA PHE A 14 10.66 10.73 -23.72
C PHE A 14 9.92 12.05 -23.98
N LYS A 15 10.22 13.10 -23.22
CA LYS A 15 9.73 14.45 -23.52
C LYS A 15 10.22 14.94 -24.87
N GLU A 16 11.49 14.71 -25.24
CA GLU A 16 12.05 15.01 -26.57
C GLU A 16 11.34 14.22 -27.68
N HIS A 17 10.74 13.06 -27.38
CA HIS A 17 9.93 12.23 -28.28
C HIS A 17 8.41 12.51 -28.19
N GLY A 18 8.02 13.67 -27.65
CA GLY A 18 6.63 14.14 -27.65
C GLY A 18 5.76 13.60 -26.52
N HIS A 19 6.34 12.96 -25.50
CA HIS A 19 5.57 12.49 -24.34
C HIS A 19 5.33 13.61 -23.33
N ALA A 20 4.12 13.69 -22.81
CA ALA A 20 3.82 14.53 -21.67
C ALA A 20 4.34 13.88 -20.38
N VAL A 21 5.12 14.62 -19.60
CA VAL A 21 5.56 14.17 -18.27
C VAL A 21 4.41 14.37 -17.30
N ILE A 22 3.90 13.26 -16.75
CA ILE A 22 2.83 13.27 -15.76
C ILE A 22 3.39 13.02 -14.33
N PRO A 23 2.70 13.46 -13.27
CA PRO A 23 3.15 13.21 -11.91
C PRO A 23 2.96 11.73 -11.52
N SER A 24 3.88 11.21 -10.68
CA SER A 24 3.71 9.91 -10.04
C SER A 24 2.42 9.87 -9.22
N ALA A 25 1.61 8.84 -9.41
CA ALA A 25 0.45 8.60 -8.57
C ALA A 25 0.87 8.17 -7.15
N SER A 26 -0.08 8.24 -6.21
CA SER A 26 0.11 7.72 -4.86
C SER A 26 0.35 6.21 -4.86
N LEU A 27 1.15 5.72 -3.91
CA LEU A 27 1.23 4.29 -3.59
C LEU A 27 -0.12 3.71 -3.15
N ILE A 28 -1.00 4.57 -2.62
CA ILE A 28 -2.34 4.19 -2.17
C ILE A 28 -3.33 4.57 -3.27
N PRO A 29 -3.83 3.62 -4.07
CA PRO A 29 -4.79 3.90 -5.13
C PRO A 29 -6.06 4.53 -4.58
N GLU A 30 -6.51 5.65 -5.19
CA GLU A 30 -7.69 6.37 -4.71
C GLU A 30 -8.99 5.71 -5.19
N ASN A 31 -9.00 5.11 -6.39
CA ASN A 31 -10.21 4.62 -7.05
C ASN A 31 -10.15 3.14 -7.47
N ASP A 32 -9.17 2.39 -6.98
CA ASP A 32 -9.02 0.96 -7.29
C ASP A 32 -9.02 0.12 -5.99
N PRO A 33 -10.18 -0.49 -5.63
CA PRO A 33 -10.26 -1.37 -4.47
C PRO A 33 -9.69 -2.76 -4.73
N SER A 34 -9.37 -3.13 -5.97
CA SER A 34 -8.86 -4.46 -6.33
C SER A 34 -7.44 -4.71 -5.85
N VAL A 35 -6.67 -3.64 -5.62
CA VAL A 35 -5.28 -3.72 -5.17
C VAL A 35 -5.03 -2.90 -3.91
N LEU A 36 -4.12 -3.39 -3.08
CA LEU A 36 -3.73 -2.69 -1.86
C LEU A 36 -2.82 -1.48 -2.14
N PHE A 37 -1.92 -1.62 -3.09
CA PHE A 37 -0.96 -0.58 -3.48
C PHE A 37 -0.79 -0.54 -4.99
N THR A 38 -0.27 0.56 -5.50
CA THR A 38 0.16 0.69 -6.89
C THR A 38 1.38 -0.21 -7.12
N THR A 39 1.25 -1.22 -7.98
CA THR A 39 2.26 -2.27 -8.22
C THR A 39 3.02 -2.08 -9.53
N ALA A 40 2.49 -1.26 -10.45
CA ALA A 40 3.05 -1.00 -11.77
C ALA A 40 2.69 0.41 -12.27
N GLY A 41 3.50 0.95 -13.18
CA GLY A 41 3.32 2.29 -13.71
C GLY A 41 2.00 2.51 -14.44
N MET A 42 1.51 1.50 -15.13
CA MET A 42 0.27 1.57 -15.90
C MET A 42 -1.00 1.53 -15.05
N GLN A 43 -0.93 1.10 -13.80
CA GLN A 43 -2.13 0.86 -13.00
C GLN A 43 -3.03 2.09 -12.83
N PRO A 44 -2.50 3.31 -12.58
CA PRO A 44 -3.32 4.53 -12.57
C PRO A 44 -3.88 4.89 -13.96
N LEU A 45 -3.38 4.29 -15.02
CA LEU A 45 -3.71 4.59 -16.41
C LEU A 45 -4.70 3.59 -17.04
N VAL A 46 -5.17 2.58 -16.30
CA VAL A 46 -6.09 1.54 -16.81
C VAL A 46 -7.31 2.12 -17.55
N PRO A 47 -8.03 3.16 -17.06
CA PRO A 47 -9.16 3.73 -17.79
C PRO A 47 -8.78 4.24 -19.18
N TYR A 48 -7.59 4.83 -19.33
CA TYR A 48 -7.08 5.37 -20.59
C TYR A 48 -6.60 4.28 -21.55
N LEU A 49 -6.06 3.18 -21.03
CA LEU A 49 -5.73 1.97 -21.79
C LEU A 49 -7.00 1.29 -22.34
N LEU A 50 -8.13 1.48 -21.68
CA LEU A 50 -9.45 0.99 -22.10
C LEU A 50 -10.20 1.97 -23.03
N GLY A 51 -9.60 3.10 -23.40
CA GLY A 51 -10.12 4.02 -24.41
C GLY A 51 -10.61 5.38 -23.92
N GLU A 52 -10.55 5.66 -22.61
CA GLU A 52 -10.77 7.02 -22.14
C GLU A 52 -9.65 7.96 -22.62
N LYS A 53 -9.99 9.24 -22.79
CA LYS A 53 -9.00 10.24 -23.23
C LYS A 53 -8.25 10.81 -22.02
N HIS A 54 -6.93 10.65 -22.02
CA HIS A 54 -6.10 11.28 -21.00
C HIS A 54 -5.96 12.78 -21.25
N PRO A 55 -6.10 13.66 -20.23
CA PRO A 55 -6.04 15.12 -20.40
C PRO A 55 -4.71 15.64 -20.93
N SER A 56 -3.61 14.92 -20.72
CA SER A 56 -2.26 15.30 -21.19
C SER A 56 -1.91 14.74 -22.57
N GLY A 57 -2.81 14.02 -23.25
CA GLY A 57 -2.59 13.49 -24.61
C GLY A 57 -2.40 11.97 -24.64
N THR A 58 -1.87 11.49 -25.78
CA THR A 58 -1.75 10.07 -26.10
C THR A 58 -0.36 9.48 -25.81
N ARG A 59 0.66 10.32 -25.64
CA ARG A 59 2.03 9.93 -25.28
C ARG A 59 2.34 10.43 -23.89
N LEU A 60 2.56 9.52 -22.94
CA LEU A 60 2.79 9.85 -21.53
C LEU A 60 4.11 9.25 -21.06
N THR A 61 4.72 9.88 -20.06
CA THR A 61 5.88 9.33 -19.35
C THR A 61 5.88 9.82 -17.91
N ASP A 62 6.33 8.95 -16.99
CA ASP A 62 6.58 9.35 -15.61
C ASP A 62 7.66 8.48 -14.93
N TYR A 63 7.85 8.75 -13.66
CA TYR A 63 8.39 7.81 -12.69
C TYR A 63 7.27 7.43 -11.72
N GLN A 64 6.95 6.17 -11.59
CA GLN A 64 5.90 5.69 -10.70
C GLN A 64 6.48 4.99 -9.48
N LYS A 65 6.06 5.47 -8.30
CA LYS A 65 6.30 4.74 -7.05
C LYS A 65 5.49 3.45 -7.06
N CYS A 66 6.16 2.32 -6.87
CA CYS A 66 5.52 0.99 -6.88
C CYS A 66 5.82 0.23 -5.58
N LEU A 67 4.87 -0.61 -5.17
CA LEU A 67 5.04 -1.47 -4.01
C LEU A 67 4.42 -2.85 -4.26
N ARG A 68 5.27 -3.90 -4.22
CA ARG A 68 4.88 -5.30 -4.41
C ARG A 68 4.96 -6.05 -3.09
N THR A 69 3.80 -6.44 -2.58
CA THR A 69 3.70 -7.12 -1.27
C THR A 69 4.13 -8.58 -1.31
N ASN A 70 4.12 -9.21 -2.48
CA ASN A 70 4.55 -10.59 -2.68
C ASN A 70 6.07 -10.76 -2.45
N ASP A 71 6.84 -9.69 -2.66
CA ASP A 71 8.29 -9.72 -2.56
C ASP A 71 8.81 -9.52 -1.12
N ILE A 72 7.92 -9.23 -0.15
CA ILE A 72 8.33 -8.92 1.23
C ILE A 72 9.15 -10.03 1.87
N GLU A 73 8.79 -11.30 1.65
CA GLU A 73 9.51 -12.45 2.20
C GLU A 73 10.87 -12.66 1.56
N GLU A 74 11.03 -12.31 0.29
CA GLU A 74 12.26 -12.45 -0.47
C GLU A 74 13.29 -11.36 -0.13
N VAL A 75 12.83 -10.22 0.44
CA VAL A 75 13.74 -9.15 0.87
C VAL A 75 14.70 -9.65 1.94
N GLY A 76 15.97 -9.38 1.71
CA GLY A 76 17.14 -9.88 2.45
C GLY A 76 18.13 -10.52 1.51
N ASP A 77 17.69 -11.01 0.36
CA ASP A 77 18.53 -11.46 -0.72
C ASP A 77 19.29 -10.28 -1.40
N ASN A 78 19.85 -10.50 -2.56
CA ASN A 78 20.67 -9.52 -3.26
C ASN A 78 19.92 -8.73 -4.34
N ARG A 79 18.58 -8.89 -4.50
CA ARG A 79 17.84 -8.31 -5.64
C ARG A 79 16.43 -7.82 -5.33
N HIS A 80 15.71 -8.44 -4.38
CA HIS A 80 14.30 -8.11 -4.14
C HIS A 80 14.13 -6.86 -3.30
N LEU A 81 13.17 -6.03 -3.71
CA LEU A 81 12.75 -4.80 -3.04
C LEU A 81 11.21 -4.78 -2.99
N THR A 82 10.65 -4.44 -1.85
CA THR A 82 9.19 -4.23 -1.69
C THR A 82 8.76 -2.93 -2.36
N TYR A 83 9.47 -1.84 -2.06
CA TYR A 83 9.30 -0.54 -2.70
C TYR A 83 10.36 -0.31 -3.75
N PHE A 84 9.95 0.08 -4.95
CA PHE A 84 10.85 0.46 -6.04
C PHE A 84 10.22 1.53 -6.92
N GLU A 85 11.03 2.14 -7.77
CA GLU A 85 10.59 3.11 -8.75
C GLU A 85 10.59 2.50 -10.15
N MET A 86 9.46 2.61 -10.83
CA MET A 86 9.30 2.21 -12.23
C MET A 86 9.27 3.45 -13.11
N LEU A 87 10.22 3.55 -14.03
CA LEU A 87 10.19 4.55 -15.10
C LEU A 87 9.33 4.02 -16.24
N GLY A 88 8.30 4.75 -16.64
CA GLY A 88 7.32 4.31 -17.62
C GLY A 88 7.11 5.28 -18.76
N ASN A 89 6.82 4.73 -19.94
CA ASN A 89 6.28 5.49 -21.06
C ASN A 89 5.12 4.73 -21.71
N TRP A 90 4.11 5.46 -22.11
CA TRP A 90 2.85 4.91 -22.61
C TRP A 90 2.48 5.53 -23.95
N SER A 91 1.91 4.67 -24.82
CA SER A 91 1.19 5.06 -26.03
C SER A 91 -0.28 4.67 -25.89
N LEU A 92 -1.16 5.63 -25.90
CA LEU A 92 -2.62 5.42 -25.82
C LEU A 92 -3.21 5.52 -27.23
N GLY A 93 -3.05 4.44 -28.04
CA GLY A 93 -3.51 4.39 -29.41
C GLY A 93 -2.71 5.24 -30.41
N ASP A 94 -1.46 5.60 -30.10
CA ASP A 94 -0.59 6.43 -30.94
C ASP A 94 0.45 5.55 -31.66
N TYR A 95 1.64 5.36 -31.08
CA TYR A 95 2.66 4.45 -31.63
C TYR A 95 2.51 3.02 -31.08
N PHE A 96 3.19 2.06 -31.73
CA PHE A 96 3.18 0.66 -31.31
C PHE A 96 4.59 0.06 -31.36
N LYS A 97 4.76 -1.23 -31.71
CA LYS A 97 5.99 -2.02 -31.57
C LYS A 97 7.24 -1.35 -32.15
N GLU A 98 7.20 -0.91 -33.39
CA GLU A 98 8.40 -0.40 -34.09
C GLU A 98 8.99 0.83 -33.40
N GLU A 99 8.16 1.84 -33.12
CA GLU A 99 8.63 3.08 -32.48
C GLU A 99 8.99 2.85 -31.01
N SER A 100 8.23 2.02 -30.27
CA SER A 100 8.52 1.66 -28.87
C SER A 100 9.88 0.98 -28.74
N ILE A 101 10.14 -0.06 -29.54
CA ILE A 101 11.39 -0.80 -29.56
C ILE A 101 12.56 0.11 -29.93
N GLN A 102 12.39 0.95 -30.95
CA GLN A 102 13.45 1.87 -31.37
C GLN A 102 13.81 2.88 -30.27
N MET A 103 12.80 3.45 -29.58
CA MET A 103 13.03 4.37 -28.46
C MET A 103 13.72 3.66 -27.28
N SER A 104 13.31 2.45 -26.94
CA SER A 104 13.96 1.66 -25.88
C SER A 104 15.42 1.36 -26.20
N PHE A 105 15.69 0.91 -27.43
CA PHE A 105 17.06 0.66 -27.91
C PHE A 105 17.92 1.93 -27.87
N ASP A 106 17.39 3.05 -28.36
CA ASP A 106 18.09 4.32 -28.41
C ASP A 106 18.38 4.87 -27.02
N PHE A 107 17.43 4.74 -26.09
CA PHE A 107 17.65 5.13 -24.71
C PHE A 107 18.77 4.33 -24.06
N LEU A 108 18.73 2.99 -24.17
CA LEU A 108 19.74 2.11 -23.56
C LEU A 108 21.13 2.34 -24.17
N THR A 109 21.23 2.39 -25.50
CA THR A 109 22.52 2.42 -26.19
C THR A 109 23.09 3.83 -26.37
N LYS A 110 22.25 4.83 -26.72
CA LYS A 110 22.71 6.21 -27.01
C LYS A 110 22.68 7.11 -25.77
N LYS A 111 21.67 7.00 -24.88
CA LYS A 111 21.56 7.87 -23.70
C LYS A 111 22.25 7.28 -22.47
N LEU A 112 22.11 5.98 -22.22
CA LEU A 112 22.79 5.29 -21.11
C LEU A 112 24.15 4.69 -21.50
N GLN A 113 24.46 4.62 -22.79
CA GLN A 113 25.72 4.12 -23.36
C GLN A 113 26.01 2.66 -22.98
N ILE A 114 24.95 1.85 -22.88
CA ILE A 114 25.09 0.41 -22.68
C ILE A 114 25.58 -0.23 -23.98
N PRO A 115 26.68 -1.00 -23.96
CA PRO A 115 27.17 -1.71 -25.13
C PRO A 115 26.14 -2.73 -25.62
N VAL A 116 25.87 -2.75 -26.94
CA VAL A 116 24.83 -3.61 -27.51
C VAL A 116 25.11 -5.11 -27.30
N GLU A 117 26.39 -5.50 -27.24
CA GLU A 117 26.81 -6.86 -26.94
C GLU A 117 26.46 -7.35 -25.54
N LYS A 118 26.08 -6.43 -24.65
CA LYS A 118 25.56 -6.75 -23.31
C LYS A 118 24.04 -6.84 -23.25
N LEU A 119 23.34 -6.53 -24.33
CA LEU A 119 21.89 -6.56 -24.39
C LEU A 119 21.40 -7.87 -25.00
N SER A 120 20.43 -8.48 -24.35
CA SER A 120 19.60 -9.55 -24.91
C SER A 120 18.13 -9.18 -24.74
N VAL A 121 17.29 -9.67 -25.61
CA VAL A 121 15.86 -9.39 -25.56
C VAL A 121 15.05 -10.68 -25.70
N THR A 122 13.86 -10.67 -25.13
CA THR A 122 12.89 -11.76 -25.27
C THR A 122 11.67 -11.27 -26.03
N VAL A 123 10.98 -12.16 -26.69
CA VAL A 123 9.72 -11.90 -27.39
C VAL A 123 8.79 -13.11 -27.24
N PHE A 124 7.50 -12.90 -27.37
CA PHE A 124 6.50 -13.95 -27.21
C PHE A 124 6.63 -15.05 -28.26
N ALA A 125 6.72 -16.30 -27.82
CA ALA A 125 6.89 -17.49 -28.68
C ALA A 125 5.61 -17.91 -29.43
N GLY A 126 4.45 -17.37 -29.03
CA GLY A 126 3.14 -17.77 -29.56
C GLY A 126 2.54 -18.97 -28.84
N ASP A 127 1.21 -19.04 -28.89
CA ASP A 127 0.39 -20.15 -28.42
C ASP A 127 -0.94 -20.23 -29.20
N GLU A 128 -1.96 -20.91 -28.62
CA GLU A 128 -3.29 -21.03 -29.22
C GLU A 128 -4.10 -19.73 -29.28
N ASP A 129 -3.81 -18.75 -28.40
CA ASP A 129 -4.53 -17.48 -28.29
C ASP A 129 -3.88 -16.38 -29.14
N CYS A 130 -2.56 -16.38 -29.24
CA CYS A 130 -1.80 -15.35 -29.95
C CYS A 130 -0.61 -15.94 -30.71
N GLN A 131 -0.40 -15.45 -31.93
CA GLN A 131 0.72 -15.90 -32.76
C GLN A 131 2.06 -15.39 -32.19
N ARG A 132 3.13 -16.12 -32.54
CA ARG A 132 4.51 -15.73 -32.27
C ARG A 132 4.79 -14.31 -32.75
N ASP A 133 5.45 -13.51 -31.90
CA ASP A 133 5.68 -12.07 -32.18
C ASP A 133 6.92 -11.86 -33.06
N GLU A 134 6.82 -12.26 -34.32
CA GLU A 134 7.87 -12.03 -35.32
C GLU A 134 8.06 -10.53 -35.60
N VAL A 135 7.02 -9.72 -35.41
CA VAL A 135 7.09 -8.27 -35.64
C VAL A 135 8.04 -7.61 -34.64
N ALA A 136 7.90 -7.93 -33.34
CA ALA A 136 8.83 -7.43 -32.32
C ALA A 136 10.26 -7.93 -32.56
N ALA A 137 10.44 -9.21 -32.91
CA ALA A 137 11.76 -9.76 -33.22
C ALA A 137 12.43 -9.04 -34.40
N GLU A 138 11.70 -8.78 -35.49
CA GLU A 138 12.23 -8.03 -36.62
C GLU A 138 12.53 -6.57 -36.29
N CYS A 139 11.72 -5.92 -35.45
CA CYS A 139 11.99 -4.57 -34.95
C CYS A 139 13.28 -4.52 -34.15
N TRP A 140 13.56 -5.50 -33.27
CA TRP A 140 14.80 -5.59 -32.52
C TRP A 140 16.03 -5.79 -33.42
N LYS A 141 15.94 -6.65 -34.44
CA LYS A 141 17.02 -6.83 -35.43
C LYS A 141 17.30 -5.52 -36.17
N LYS A 142 16.25 -4.83 -36.64
CA LYS A 142 16.38 -3.52 -37.31
C LYS A 142 16.99 -2.46 -36.39
N ALA A 143 16.63 -2.45 -35.10
CA ALA A 143 17.19 -1.54 -34.11
C ALA A 143 18.68 -1.77 -33.86
N GLY A 144 19.15 -3.02 -34.01
CA GLY A 144 20.57 -3.37 -33.92
C GLY A 144 20.94 -4.41 -32.86
N ILE A 145 19.95 -5.11 -32.28
CA ILE A 145 20.24 -6.26 -31.39
C ILE A 145 20.94 -7.35 -32.21
N LEU A 146 21.97 -7.94 -31.63
CA LEU A 146 22.83 -8.91 -32.30
C LEU A 146 22.10 -10.24 -32.56
N ASP A 147 22.49 -10.91 -33.65
CA ASP A 147 22.02 -12.27 -33.92
C ASP A 147 22.37 -13.20 -32.74
N GLY A 148 21.39 -14.01 -32.31
CA GLY A 148 21.51 -14.91 -31.16
C GLY A 148 21.26 -14.25 -29.79
N HIS A 149 20.92 -12.96 -29.74
CA HIS A 149 20.53 -12.25 -28.53
C HIS A 149 19.01 -12.00 -28.46
N ILE A 150 18.23 -12.63 -29.34
CA ILE A 150 16.75 -12.58 -29.33
C ILE A 150 16.23 -13.96 -28.97
N TYR A 151 15.51 -14.05 -27.86
CA TYR A 151 14.97 -15.30 -27.31
C TYR A 151 13.45 -15.28 -27.38
N TYR A 152 12.83 -16.48 -27.37
CA TYR A 152 11.39 -16.63 -27.51
C TYR A 152 10.86 -17.44 -26.34
N TYR A 153 9.96 -16.84 -25.54
CA TYR A 153 9.38 -17.50 -24.38
C TYR A 153 7.85 -17.49 -24.42
N GLY A 154 7.23 -18.34 -23.63
CA GLY A 154 5.79 -18.48 -23.53
C GLY A 154 5.13 -17.39 -22.69
N LYS A 155 3.84 -17.63 -22.36
CA LYS A 155 3.05 -16.70 -21.54
C LYS A 155 3.60 -16.48 -20.13
N ASP A 156 4.33 -17.42 -19.59
CA ASP A 156 4.88 -17.28 -18.24
C ASP A 156 5.96 -16.19 -18.15
N ASP A 157 6.64 -15.89 -19.27
CA ASP A 157 7.72 -14.92 -19.35
C ASP A 157 7.40 -13.70 -20.24
N ASN A 158 6.68 -13.91 -21.36
CA ASN A 158 6.45 -12.84 -22.36
C ASN A 158 4.98 -12.54 -22.63
N TRP A 159 4.17 -12.56 -21.59
CA TRP A 159 2.78 -12.09 -21.63
C TRP A 159 2.40 -11.37 -20.37
N TRP A 160 1.98 -10.15 -20.46
CA TRP A 160 1.57 -9.35 -19.31
C TRP A 160 0.08 -9.04 -19.30
N ILE A 161 -0.52 -8.99 -18.10
CA ILE A 161 -1.93 -8.68 -17.87
C ILE A 161 -2.10 -7.79 -16.64
N ALA A 162 -2.99 -6.81 -16.75
CA ALA A 162 -3.38 -5.93 -15.66
C ALA A 162 -4.40 -6.61 -14.72
N GLY A 163 -3.92 -7.30 -13.70
CA GLY A 163 -4.77 -8.02 -12.74
C GLY A 163 -5.26 -9.38 -13.25
N GLU A 164 -6.33 -9.91 -12.67
CA GLU A 164 -6.94 -11.19 -13.07
C GLU A 164 -7.75 -11.04 -14.36
N GLU A 165 -8.39 -9.89 -14.54
CA GLU A 165 -9.08 -9.44 -15.76
C GLU A 165 -8.59 -8.03 -16.11
N GLY A 166 -8.42 -7.73 -17.39
CA GLY A 166 -7.94 -6.41 -17.82
C GLY A 166 -7.24 -6.41 -19.18
N PRO A 167 -6.73 -5.23 -19.58
CA PRO A 167 -5.92 -5.09 -20.77
C PRO A 167 -4.64 -5.91 -20.65
N CYS A 168 -4.25 -6.57 -21.74
CA CYS A 168 -3.14 -7.50 -21.78
C CYS A 168 -2.55 -7.61 -23.19
N GLY A 169 -1.42 -8.29 -23.29
CA GLY A 169 -0.79 -8.61 -24.56
C GLY A 169 0.61 -9.20 -24.43
N PRO A 170 1.20 -9.58 -25.57
CA PRO A 170 2.58 -10.03 -25.59
C PRO A 170 3.51 -8.90 -25.18
N ASP A 171 4.58 -9.25 -24.54
CA ASP A 171 5.62 -8.31 -24.16
C ASP A 171 7.00 -8.69 -24.71
N THR A 172 7.93 -7.77 -24.54
CA THR A 172 9.34 -7.96 -24.87
C THR A 172 10.18 -7.36 -23.76
N GLU A 173 10.96 -8.22 -23.14
CA GLU A 173 11.85 -7.84 -22.05
C GLU A 173 13.28 -7.61 -22.54
N MET A 174 13.97 -6.67 -21.93
CA MET A 174 15.37 -6.35 -22.17
C MET A 174 16.21 -6.79 -20.98
N PHE A 175 17.26 -7.54 -21.27
CA PHE A 175 18.19 -8.08 -20.28
C PHE A 175 19.60 -7.53 -20.48
N TYR A 176 20.28 -7.32 -19.36
CA TYR A 176 21.67 -6.93 -19.31
C TYR A 176 22.55 -8.13 -18.91
N ASP A 177 23.58 -8.44 -19.72
CA ASP A 177 24.61 -9.41 -19.37
C ASP A 177 25.61 -8.79 -18.39
N THR A 178 25.59 -9.26 -17.15
CA THR A 178 26.45 -8.80 -16.05
C THR A 178 27.93 -9.20 -16.24
N GLY A 179 28.22 -10.10 -17.18
CA GLY A 179 29.54 -10.68 -17.39
C GLY A 179 29.85 -11.85 -16.45
N LYS A 180 28.93 -12.28 -15.61
CA LYS A 180 29.09 -13.52 -14.83
C LYS A 180 29.20 -14.74 -15.76
N PRO A 181 29.93 -15.79 -15.36
CA PRO A 181 30.02 -17.01 -16.16
C PRO A 181 28.64 -17.66 -16.35
N ALA A 182 28.43 -18.27 -17.50
CA ALA A 182 27.23 -19.05 -17.77
C ALA A 182 27.09 -20.22 -16.77
N CYS A 183 25.90 -20.46 -16.27
CA CYS A 183 25.63 -21.58 -15.34
C CYS A 183 25.63 -22.95 -16.03
N SER A 184 25.36 -22.98 -17.34
CA SER A 184 25.38 -24.16 -18.20
C SER A 184 25.61 -23.78 -19.67
N ALA A 185 25.71 -24.75 -20.55
CA ALA A 185 25.78 -24.53 -22.01
C ALA A 185 24.46 -23.91 -22.56
N GLU A 186 23.36 -24.07 -21.87
CA GLU A 186 22.02 -23.56 -22.22
C GLU A 186 21.64 -22.31 -21.43
N CYS A 187 22.62 -21.63 -20.82
CA CYS A 187 22.38 -20.41 -20.03
C CYS A 187 21.79 -19.30 -20.92
N GLN A 188 20.64 -18.78 -20.51
CA GLN A 188 19.86 -17.79 -21.26
C GLN A 188 19.13 -16.82 -20.30
N PRO A 189 18.46 -15.75 -20.77
CA PRO A 189 17.82 -14.75 -19.92
C PRO A 189 16.82 -15.28 -18.88
N SER A 190 16.15 -16.42 -19.12
CA SER A 190 15.27 -17.06 -18.15
C SER A 190 15.98 -17.78 -16.99
N CYS A 191 17.33 -17.83 -16.99
CA CYS A 191 18.09 -18.46 -15.90
C CYS A 191 18.24 -17.54 -14.68
N ASP A 192 17.96 -18.07 -13.49
CA ASP A 192 18.13 -17.36 -12.20
C ASP A 192 19.60 -17.25 -11.73
N CYS A 193 20.58 -17.56 -12.56
CA CYS A 193 21.99 -17.57 -12.18
C CYS A 193 22.60 -16.16 -11.99
N GLY A 194 21.87 -15.11 -12.35
CA GLY A 194 22.31 -13.72 -12.25
C GLY A 194 23.29 -13.26 -13.33
N LYS A 195 23.50 -14.07 -14.39
CA LYS A 195 24.23 -13.64 -15.59
C LYS A 195 23.44 -12.59 -16.35
N TYR A 196 22.16 -12.85 -16.58
CA TYR A 196 21.23 -11.92 -17.19
C TYR A 196 20.33 -11.29 -16.13
N VAL A 197 20.18 -9.98 -16.19
CA VAL A 197 19.28 -9.21 -15.31
C VAL A 197 18.30 -8.46 -16.17
N GLU A 198 17.02 -8.73 -15.99
CA GLU A 198 15.94 -7.96 -16.62
C GLU A 198 16.01 -6.50 -16.16
N ILE A 199 16.00 -5.58 -17.13
CA ILE A 199 16.13 -4.13 -16.89
C ILE A 199 14.92 -3.34 -17.34
N TRP A 200 14.20 -3.82 -18.34
CA TRP A 200 13.05 -3.10 -18.92
C TRP A 200 12.09 -4.08 -19.58
N ASN A 201 10.80 -3.82 -19.49
CA ASN A 201 9.76 -4.56 -20.19
C ASN A 201 8.88 -3.61 -21.01
N ASN A 202 8.58 -3.95 -22.27
CA ASN A 202 7.62 -3.26 -23.14
C ASN A 202 6.45 -4.20 -23.43
N VAL A 203 5.26 -3.82 -22.97
CA VAL A 203 4.01 -4.57 -23.15
C VAL A 203 3.22 -3.99 -24.31
N PHE A 204 2.82 -4.83 -25.26
CA PHE A 204 2.02 -4.47 -26.40
C PHE A 204 0.56 -4.87 -26.20
N MET A 205 -0.19 -3.99 -25.53
CA MET A 205 -1.57 -4.24 -25.13
C MET A 205 -2.51 -4.11 -26.33
N GLU A 206 -2.94 -5.23 -26.86
CA GLU A 206 -3.94 -5.32 -27.93
C GLU A 206 -5.10 -6.27 -27.61
N TYR A 207 -5.12 -6.84 -26.40
CA TYR A 207 -6.15 -7.76 -25.94
C TYR A 207 -6.74 -7.33 -24.59
N PHE A 208 -7.95 -7.80 -24.31
CA PHE A 208 -8.60 -7.76 -23.01
C PHE A 208 -8.95 -9.19 -22.58
N LYS A 209 -8.57 -9.59 -21.39
CA LYS A 209 -8.96 -10.85 -20.76
C LYS A 209 -10.12 -10.61 -19.81
N ASP A 210 -11.22 -11.33 -20.01
CA ASP A 210 -12.40 -11.25 -19.14
C ASP A 210 -12.31 -12.20 -17.93
N ALA A 211 -13.28 -12.08 -17.01
CA ALA A 211 -13.38 -12.92 -15.81
C ALA A 211 -13.52 -14.44 -16.10
N GLN A 212 -13.88 -14.83 -17.33
CA GLN A 212 -13.96 -16.22 -17.79
C GLN A 212 -12.64 -16.69 -18.42
N GLY A 213 -11.62 -15.83 -18.47
CA GLY A 213 -10.32 -16.11 -19.06
C GLY A 213 -10.27 -16.01 -20.57
N LYS A 214 -11.31 -15.47 -21.22
CA LYS A 214 -11.38 -15.33 -22.67
C LYS A 214 -10.74 -14.02 -23.14
N TYR A 215 -9.94 -14.10 -24.20
CA TYR A 215 -9.29 -12.95 -24.82
C TYR A 215 -10.14 -12.35 -25.92
N SER A 216 -10.26 -11.03 -25.94
CA SER A 216 -10.86 -10.22 -27.01
C SER A 216 -9.92 -9.09 -27.41
N LYS A 217 -10.01 -8.58 -28.65
CA LYS A 217 -9.17 -7.45 -29.07
C LYS A 217 -9.67 -6.15 -28.46
N LEU A 218 -8.74 -5.30 -28.01
CA LEU A 218 -9.02 -3.91 -27.65
C LEU A 218 -9.37 -3.09 -28.90
N GLU A 219 -10.14 -2.02 -28.71
CA GLU A 219 -10.46 -1.06 -29.79
C GLU A 219 -9.22 -0.28 -30.23
N GLN A 220 -8.31 0.00 -29.31
CA GLN A 220 -7.03 0.66 -29.59
C GLN A 220 -5.86 -0.22 -29.13
N LYS A 221 -4.73 -0.09 -29.82
CA LYS A 221 -3.46 -0.73 -29.45
C LYS A 221 -2.68 0.24 -28.58
N ASN A 222 -2.21 -0.24 -27.44
CA ASN A 222 -1.45 0.56 -26.48
C ASN A 222 -0.06 -0.02 -26.26
N VAL A 223 0.84 0.85 -25.83
CA VAL A 223 2.14 0.45 -25.31
C VAL A 223 2.20 0.85 -23.84
N ASP A 224 2.61 -0.09 -23.01
CA ASP A 224 3.01 0.12 -21.61
C ASP A 224 4.45 -0.32 -21.45
N THR A 225 5.25 0.44 -20.72
CA THR A 225 6.63 0.05 -20.44
C THR A 225 7.02 0.27 -18.98
N GLY A 226 7.91 -0.57 -18.47
CA GLY A 226 8.41 -0.47 -17.10
C GLY A 226 9.89 -0.77 -16.98
N LEU A 227 10.69 0.26 -16.65
CA LEU A 227 12.13 0.15 -16.35
C LEU A 227 12.35 0.33 -14.85
N GLY A 228 12.95 -0.68 -14.20
CA GLY A 228 13.29 -0.63 -12.77
C GLY A 228 14.47 0.29 -12.49
N LEU A 229 14.22 1.43 -11.81
CA LEU A 229 15.27 2.42 -11.55
C LEU A 229 16.40 1.87 -10.69
N GLU A 230 16.09 1.15 -9.62
CA GLU A 230 17.09 0.58 -8.70
C GLU A 230 17.99 -0.46 -9.39
N ARG A 231 17.40 -1.33 -10.23
CA ARG A 231 18.16 -2.30 -11.05
C ARG A 231 19.08 -1.59 -12.04
N MET A 232 18.55 -0.62 -12.76
CA MET A 232 19.34 0.16 -13.72
C MET A 232 20.46 0.93 -13.03
N THR A 233 20.21 1.52 -11.87
CA THR A 233 21.21 2.23 -11.07
C THR A 233 22.33 1.29 -10.64
N MET A 234 21.98 0.11 -10.13
CA MET A 234 22.93 -0.93 -9.75
C MET A 234 23.87 -1.30 -10.90
N LEU A 235 23.32 -1.57 -12.07
CA LEU A 235 24.09 -1.97 -13.25
C LEU A 235 25.01 -0.85 -13.75
N LEU A 236 24.51 0.38 -13.88
CA LEU A 236 25.28 1.52 -14.36
C LEU A 236 26.37 1.98 -13.38
N GLN A 237 26.27 1.62 -12.11
CA GLN A 237 27.30 1.83 -11.09
C GLN A 237 28.26 0.65 -10.95
N GLY A 238 28.05 -0.44 -11.69
CA GLY A 238 28.85 -1.66 -11.59
C GLY A 238 28.77 -2.31 -10.21
N LYS A 239 27.61 -2.20 -9.54
CA LYS A 239 27.35 -2.78 -8.22
C LYS A 239 26.73 -4.16 -8.33
N GLU A 240 26.93 -5.00 -7.30
CA GLU A 240 26.42 -6.37 -7.28
C GLU A 240 24.97 -6.44 -6.80
N THR A 241 24.57 -5.49 -5.93
CA THR A 241 23.21 -5.43 -5.38
C THR A 241 22.68 -3.99 -5.38
N PRO A 242 21.34 -3.77 -5.38
CA PRO A 242 20.77 -2.45 -5.20
C PRO A 242 21.20 -1.78 -3.89
N PHE A 243 21.49 -2.59 -2.85
CA PHE A 243 21.90 -2.12 -1.52
C PHE A 243 23.30 -1.47 -1.51
N ASP A 244 24.11 -1.70 -2.55
CA ASP A 244 25.45 -1.11 -2.72
C ASP A 244 25.41 0.25 -3.44
N THR A 245 24.24 0.66 -3.96
CA THR A 245 24.05 1.93 -4.64
C THR A 245 23.85 3.09 -3.66
N GLU A 246 23.99 4.34 -4.13
CA GLU A 246 23.77 5.52 -3.30
C GLU A 246 22.36 5.61 -2.72
N ILE A 247 21.40 4.84 -3.24
CA ILE A 247 20.04 4.78 -2.71
C ILE A 247 20.05 4.20 -1.28
N PHE A 248 20.86 3.17 -1.06
CA PHE A 248 20.93 2.44 0.21
C PHE A 248 22.28 2.59 0.93
N GLU A 249 23.36 2.96 0.26
CA GLU A 249 24.71 2.99 0.83
C GLU A 249 24.80 3.75 2.17
N PRO A 250 24.19 4.96 2.35
CA PRO A 250 24.29 5.68 3.62
C PRO A 250 23.63 4.94 4.79
N ILE A 251 22.48 4.31 4.57
CA ILE A 251 21.79 3.55 5.61
C ILE A 251 22.49 2.23 5.89
N MET A 252 23.00 1.53 4.85
CA MET A 252 23.76 0.28 5.01
C MET A 252 25.03 0.49 5.82
N LYS A 253 25.79 1.56 5.54
CA LYS A 253 26.99 1.94 6.31
C LYS A 253 26.63 2.25 7.77
N LYS A 254 25.55 3.01 8.00
CA LYS A 254 25.16 3.32 9.38
C LYS A 254 24.76 2.07 10.15
N LEU A 255 24.02 1.16 9.54
CA LEU A 255 23.65 -0.12 10.15
C LEU A 255 24.89 -0.93 10.51
N GLU A 256 25.88 -1.02 9.60
CA GLU A 256 27.17 -1.70 9.83
C GLU A 256 27.97 -1.09 11.00
N GLU A 257 27.91 0.23 11.18
CA GLU A 257 28.57 0.91 12.30
C GLU A 257 27.95 0.60 13.68
N ILE A 258 26.63 0.39 13.74
CA ILE A 258 25.88 0.28 14.99
C ILE A 258 25.45 -1.15 15.34
N GLU A 259 25.60 -2.10 14.44
CA GLU A 259 25.27 -3.51 14.68
C GLU A 259 26.33 -4.20 15.56
N ASN A 260 25.89 -5.14 16.38
CA ASN A 260 26.78 -5.99 17.16
C ASN A 260 26.88 -7.42 16.60
N LYS A 261 26.07 -7.73 15.59
CA LYS A 261 26.11 -8.98 14.82
C LYS A 261 26.05 -8.68 13.34
N ASP A 262 27.04 -9.15 12.61
CA ASP A 262 27.12 -9.04 11.14
C ASP A 262 26.20 -10.09 10.49
N ILE A 263 25.00 -9.68 10.09
CA ILE A 263 24.01 -10.51 9.38
C ILE A 263 23.50 -9.69 8.19
N ILE A 264 24.15 -9.85 7.03
CA ILE A 264 23.87 -9.04 5.84
C ILE A 264 22.40 -9.08 5.40
N GLU A 265 21.73 -10.23 5.49
CA GLU A 265 20.31 -10.36 5.17
C GLU A 265 19.44 -9.47 6.08
N SER A 266 19.73 -9.47 7.39
CA SER A 266 19.00 -8.64 8.35
C SER A 266 19.27 -7.16 8.11
N ARG A 267 20.49 -6.78 7.76
CA ARG A 267 20.87 -5.40 7.42
C ARG A 267 20.08 -4.90 6.21
N ARG A 268 19.98 -5.71 5.14
CA ARG A 268 19.18 -5.41 3.95
C ARG A 268 17.70 -5.27 4.26
N ILE A 269 17.13 -6.18 5.06
CA ILE A 269 15.73 -6.12 5.49
C ILE A 269 15.44 -4.81 6.26
N VAL A 270 16.32 -4.42 7.19
CA VAL A 270 16.14 -3.16 7.94
C VAL A 270 16.17 -1.96 6.99
N ALA A 271 17.15 -1.88 6.10
CA ALA A 271 17.30 -0.76 5.17
C ALA A 271 16.09 -0.64 4.22
N GLU A 272 15.67 -1.74 3.63
CA GLU A 272 14.58 -1.79 2.66
C GLU A 272 13.23 -1.51 3.32
N HIS A 273 12.91 -2.21 4.42
CA HIS A 273 11.62 -2.04 5.09
C HIS A 273 11.46 -0.66 5.74
N LEU A 274 12.56 -0.03 6.15
CA LEU A 274 12.53 1.36 6.58
C LEU A 274 12.14 2.27 5.42
N ARG A 275 12.81 2.15 4.26
CA ARG A 275 12.49 2.94 3.05
C ARG A 275 11.04 2.72 2.62
N SER A 276 10.60 1.47 2.51
CA SER A 276 9.23 1.11 2.12
C SER A 276 8.19 1.68 3.08
N SER A 277 8.41 1.56 4.39
CA SER A 277 7.51 2.11 5.41
C SER A 277 7.43 3.63 5.34
N MET A 278 8.54 4.31 5.14
CA MET A 278 8.59 5.78 5.01
C MET A 278 7.77 6.24 3.80
N MET A 279 7.89 5.57 2.65
CA MET A 279 7.16 5.92 1.43
C MET A 279 5.64 5.69 1.59
N ILE A 280 5.21 4.58 2.20
CA ILE A 280 3.80 4.32 2.49
C ILE A 280 3.22 5.39 3.43
N ILE A 281 3.96 5.78 4.48
CA ILE A 281 3.51 6.79 5.44
C ILE A 281 3.44 8.18 4.80
N CYS A 282 4.40 8.49 3.93
CA CYS A 282 4.44 9.74 3.17
C CYS A 282 3.17 9.90 2.30
N ASP A 283 2.70 8.82 1.70
CA ASP A 283 1.47 8.77 0.91
C ASP A 283 0.19 8.57 1.78
N GLY A 284 0.28 8.78 3.10
CA GLY A 284 -0.87 8.79 4.01
C GLY A 284 -1.18 7.47 4.71
N GLY A 285 -0.42 6.40 4.46
CA GLY A 285 -0.60 5.09 5.11
C GLY A 285 -0.43 5.15 6.63
N ARG A 286 -1.20 4.33 7.35
CA ARG A 286 -1.13 4.19 8.82
C ARG A 286 -1.23 2.72 9.20
N PRO A 287 -0.44 2.25 10.20
CA PRO A 287 -0.50 0.86 10.66
C PRO A 287 -1.88 0.49 11.20
N SER A 288 -2.42 -0.63 10.73
CA SER A 288 -3.71 -1.17 11.19
C SER A 288 -3.69 -2.71 11.22
N ASN A 289 -4.83 -3.35 11.52
CA ASN A 289 -4.96 -4.80 11.52
C ASN A 289 -5.47 -5.36 10.18
N ILE A 290 -5.81 -4.51 9.24
CA ILE A 290 -6.42 -4.90 7.95
C ILE A 290 -5.76 -4.16 6.80
N ASP A 291 -5.86 -4.72 5.61
CA ASP A 291 -5.54 -4.12 4.33
C ASP A 291 -4.13 -3.46 4.29
N ARG A 292 -4.02 -2.30 3.68
CA ARG A 292 -2.78 -1.51 3.52
C ARG A 292 -2.06 -1.24 4.84
N GLY A 293 -2.83 -0.98 5.90
CA GLY A 293 -2.27 -0.73 7.23
C GLY A 293 -1.68 -1.98 7.88
N TYR A 294 -2.18 -3.17 7.54
CA TYR A 294 -1.59 -4.44 7.95
C TYR A 294 -0.21 -4.63 7.30
N VAL A 295 -0.10 -4.38 6.01
CA VAL A 295 1.19 -4.46 5.30
C VAL A 295 2.22 -3.52 5.91
N LEU A 296 1.88 -2.26 6.14
CA LEU A 296 2.77 -1.29 6.79
C LEU A 296 3.19 -1.75 8.19
N ARG A 297 2.25 -2.25 8.98
CA ARG A 297 2.53 -2.82 10.31
C ARG A 297 3.50 -4.00 10.23
N ARG A 298 3.32 -4.90 9.26
CA ARG A 298 4.18 -6.05 9.02
C ARG A 298 5.61 -5.63 8.68
N LEU A 299 5.79 -4.67 7.77
CA LEU A 299 7.10 -4.13 7.41
C LEU A 299 7.83 -3.53 8.61
N ILE A 300 7.15 -2.66 9.39
CA ILE A 300 7.74 -2.03 10.58
C ILE A 300 8.13 -3.10 11.62
N ARG A 301 7.28 -4.09 11.87
CA ARG A 301 7.55 -5.15 12.87
C ARG A 301 8.67 -6.09 12.44
N ARG A 302 8.72 -6.45 11.16
CA ARG A 302 9.81 -7.27 10.59
C ARG A 302 11.14 -6.52 10.69
N MET A 303 11.17 -5.24 10.35
CA MET A 303 12.34 -4.36 10.52
C MET A 303 12.82 -4.35 11.98
N ILE A 304 11.93 -4.12 12.95
CA ILE A 304 12.28 -4.08 14.38
C ILE A 304 12.85 -5.42 14.86
N ARG A 305 12.27 -6.55 14.42
CA ARG A 305 12.79 -7.87 14.71
C ARG A 305 14.21 -8.07 14.19
N HIS A 306 14.48 -7.62 12.94
CA HIS A 306 15.81 -7.73 12.36
C HIS A 306 16.82 -6.76 12.98
N MET A 307 16.40 -5.58 13.45
CA MET A 307 17.25 -4.74 14.29
C MET A 307 17.67 -5.47 15.58
N ASN A 308 16.74 -6.18 16.24
CA ASN A 308 17.08 -7.00 17.41
C ASN A 308 18.02 -8.17 17.06
N LYS A 309 17.87 -8.82 15.89
CA LYS A 309 18.81 -9.87 15.43
C LYS A 309 20.23 -9.33 15.23
N LEU A 310 20.36 -8.09 14.75
CA LEU A 310 21.62 -7.36 14.61
C LEU A 310 22.13 -6.82 15.95
N GLU A 311 21.37 -6.96 17.04
CA GLU A 311 21.63 -6.38 18.38
C GLU A 311 21.83 -4.86 18.32
N ILE A 312 21.06 -4.18 17.46
CA ILE A 312 21.02 -2.73 17.35
C ILE A 312 20.07 -2.16 18.41
N ASN A 313 20.51 -1.10 19.11
CA ASN A 313 19.62 -0.35 19.99
C ASN A 313 18.46 0.28 19.19
N LEU A 314 17.22 -0.03 19.56
CA LEU A 314 16.03 0.47 18.87
C LEU A 314 15.84 2.01 18.97
N ASP A 315 16.57 2.68 19.85
CA ASP A 315 16.59 4.15 19.91
C ASP A 315 17.29 4.78 18.71
N GLU A 316 18.15 4.03 18.01
CA GLU A 316 18.79 4.45 16.75
C GLU A 316 17.80 4.59 15.59
N LEU A 317 16.59 4.04 15.69
CA LEU A 317 15.59 4.09 14.63
C LEU A 317 15.26 5.53 14.19
N SER A 318 15.25 6.49 15.12
CA SER A 318 15.06 7.90 14.78
C SER A 318 16.20 8.46 13.93
N THR A 319 17.45 8.08 14.24
CA THR A 319 18.64 8.47 13.47
C THR A 319 18.62 7.83 12.07
N LEU A 320 18.22 6.55 11.98
CA LEU A 320 18.11 5.85 10.70
C LEU A 320 17.07 6.50 9.78
N ILE A 321 15.94 6.97 10.33
CA ILE A 321 14.94 7.75 9.58
C ILE A 321 15.55 9.06 9.06
N ASP A 322 16.29 9.78 9.91
CA ASP A 322 16.93 11.05 9.51
C ASP A 322 17.91 10.86 8.35
N ILE A 323 18.74 9.82 8.41
CA ILE A 323 19.69 9.48 7.35
C ILE A 323 18.98 9.19 6.04
N ASN A 324 17.91 8.38 6.08
CA ASN A 324 17.14 8.06 4.87
C ASN A 324 16.43 9.28 4.28
N VAL A 325 15.84 10.15 5.11
CA VAL A 325 15.23 11.40 4.63
C VAL A 325 16.27 12.28 3.97
N GLU A 326 17.42 12.48 4.61
CA GLU A 326 18.51 13.33 4.06
C GLU A 326 19.03 12.77 2.73
N ASN A 327 19.19 11.45 2.64
CA ASN A 327 19.70 10.78 1.43
C ASN A 327 18.70 10.85 0.25
N LEU A 328 17.40 10.75 0.54
CA LEU A 328 16.37 10.57 -0.49
C LEU A 328 15.56 11.84 -0.80
N LYS A 329 15.72 12.93 -0.05
CA LYS A 329 14.91 14.16 -0.19
C LYS A 329 15.03 14.85 -1.56
N GLU A 330 16.16 14.69 -2.26
CA GLU A 330 16.31 15.22 -3.62
C GLU A 330 15.41 14.44 -4.60
N MET A 331 15.29 13.11 -4.44
CA MET A 331 14.43 12.27 -5.25
C MET A 331 12.95 12.38 -4.83
N TYR A 332 12.70 12.54 -3.52
CA TYR A 332 11.36 12.53 -2.92
C TYR A 332 11.23 13.68 -1.90
N PRO A 333 11.01 14.92 -2.35
CA PRO A 333 10.95 16.10 -1.46
C PRO A 333 9.87 16.01 -0.37
N ASP A 334 8.84 15.21 -0.58
CA ASP A 334 7.77 15.02 0.38
C ASP A 334 8.21 14.23 1.63
N LEU A 335 9.31 13.48 1.56
CA LEU A 335 9.90 12.83 2.74
C LEU A 335 10.33 13.86 3.80
N GLU A 336 10.97 14.97 3.39
CA GLU A 336 11.37 16.02 4.32
C GLU A 336 10.16 16.73 4.93
N LYS A 337 9.13 17.04 4.12
CA LYS A 337 7.87 17.65 4.58
C LYS A 337 7.14 16.79 5.60
N ASN A 338 7.18 15.47 5.43
CA ASN A 338 6.46 14.50 6.26
C ASN A 338 7.34 13.86 7.35
N LYS A 339 8.57 14.27 7.52
CA LYS A 339 9.58 13.65 8.39
C LYS A 339 9.07 13.39 9.82
N GLU A 340 8.47 14.40 10.47
CA GLU A 340 7.96 14.26 11.84
C GLU A 340 6.77 13.28 11.90
N THR A 341 5.92 13.26 10.89
CA THR A 341 4.82 12.28 10.78
C THR A 341 5.37 10.87 10.62
N ILE A 342 6.37 10.68 9.77
CA ILE A 342 7.03 9.38 9.55
C ILE A 342 7.64 8.88 10.86
N LYS A 343 8.40 9.73 11.57
CA LYS A 343 8.97 9.41 12.88
C LYS A 343 7.90 9.01 13.89
N SER A 344 6.88 9.83 14.05
CA SER A 344 5.79 9.56 15.02
C SER A 344 5.15 8.20 14.77
N VAL A 345 4.78 7.91 13.51
CA VAL A 345 4.09 6.67 13.15
C VAL A 345 4.97 5.43 13.38
N ILE A 346 6.23 5.47 12.95
CA ILE A 346 7.15 4.34 13.08
C ILE A 346 7.50 4.09 14.56
N LEU A 347 7.81 5.15 15.31
CA LEU A 347 8.18 5.03 16.72
C LEU A 347 7.01 4.59 17.60
N GLU A 348 5.79 5.06 17.32
CA GLU A 348 4.59 4.57 18.02
C GLU A 348 4.34 3.08 17.79
N GLU A 349 4.51 2.58 16.55
CA GLU A 349 4.34 1.16 16.25
C GLU A 349 5.47 0.33 16.88
N LYS A 350 6.72 0.86 16.90
CA LYS A 350 7.86 0.29 17.63
C LYS A 350 7.49 0.10 19.11
N ASP A 351 7.03 1.15 19.78
CA ASP A 351 6.73 1.12 21.21
C ASP A 351 5.60 0.14 21.57
N LYS A 352 4.63 -0.02 20.65
CA LYS A 352 3.56 -1.03 20.78
C LYS A 352 4.10 -2.44 20.64
N PHE A 353 4.96 -2.67 19.65
CA PHE A 353 5.46 -4.01 19.32
C PHE A 353 6.52 -4.51 20.32
N VAL A 354 7.45 -3.66 20.73
CA VAL A 354 8.51 -4.03 21.69
C VAL A 354 7.93 -4.62 22.99
N LYS A 355 6.78 -4.11 23.44
CA LYS A 355 6.09 -4.63 24.64
C LYS A 355 5.65 -6.10 24.51
N THR A 356 5.37 -6.54 23.30
CA THR A 356 4.87 -7.90 23.03
C THR A 356 5.91 -8.81 22.38
N LEU A 357 6.93 -8.25 21.72
CA LEU A 357 7.93 -8.99 20.95
C LEU A 357 8.63 -10.07 21.81
N SER A 358 9.25 -9.68 22.90
CA SER A 358 9.97 -10.60 23.80
C SER A 358 9.08 -11.72 24.38
N HIS A 359 7.80 -11.40 24.65
CA HIS A 359 6.85 -12.42 25.12
C HIS A 359 6.45 -13.37 23.99
N GLY A 360 6.22 -12.86 22.79
CA GLY A 360 5.88 -13.66 21.63
C GLY A 360 7.00 -14.63 21.23
N GLU A 361 8.25 -14.18 21.21
CA GLU A 361 9.43 -15.03 20.95
C GLU A 361 9.58 -16.14 22.00
N LYS A 362 9.37 -15.82 23.28
CA LYS A 362 9.37 -16.82 24.36
C LYS A 362 8.26 -17.85 24.19
N GLU A 363 7.05 -17.43 23.82
CA GLU A 363 5.93 -18.35 23.60
C GLU A 363 6.16 -19.23 22.36
N PHE A 364 6.73 -18.67 21.29
CA PHE A 364 7.15 -19.45 20.12
C PHE A 364 8.19 -20.51 20.52
N THR A 365 9.23 -20.11 21.26
CA THR A 365 10.28 -21.02 21.73
C THR A 365 9.73 -22.14 22.60
N LYS A 366 8.78 -21.85 23.51
CA LYS A 366 8.11 -22.88 24.33
C LYS A 366 7.32 -23.85 23.43
N ALA A 367 6.59 -23.35 22.48
CA ALA A 367 5.80 -24.17 21.56
C ALA A 367 6.68 -25.07 20.69
N MET A 368 7.78 -24.54 20.19
CA MET A 368 8.79 -25.27 19.42
C MET A 368 9.40 -26.40 20.27
N ASN A 369 9.85 -26.09 21.49
CA ASN A 369 10.46 -27.07 22.38
C ASN A 369 9.45 -28.19 22.76
N TYR A 370 8.19 -27.82 23.02
CA TYR A 370 7.12 -28.77 23.29
C TYR A 370 6.88 -29.69 22.05
N ALA A 371 6.82 -29.15 20.86
CA ALA A 371 6.66 -29.94 19.63
C ALA A 371 7.82 -30.92 19.44
N LYS A 372 9.08 -30.45 19.57
CA LYS A 372 10.29 -31.29 19.45
C LYS A 372 10.35 -32.38 20.50
N GLN A 373 10.00 -32.08 21.76
CA GLN A 373 9.97 -33.08 22.86
C GLN A 373 8.92 -34.18 22.63
N ASN A 374 7.83 -33.88 21.92
CA ASN A 374 6.79 -34.83 21.56
C ASN A 374 7.00 -35.49 20.18
N GLY A 375 8.20 -35.41 19.62
CA GLY A 375 8.53 -35.98 18.31
C GLY A 375 7.79 -35.36 17.13
N LYS A 376 7.22 -34.16 17.30
CA LYS A 376 6.55 -33.39 16.24
C LYS A 376 7.50 -32.37 15.66
N ASN A 377 7.54 -32.24 14.33
CA ASN A 377 8.26 -31.18 13.63
C ASN A 377 7.32 -30.05 13.17
N LYS A 378 6.16 -29.88 13.86
CA LYS A 378 5.14 -28.90 13.47
C LYS A 378 4.52 -28.25 14.71
N ILE A 379 4.35 -26.92 14.67
CA ILE A 379 3.64 -26.15 15.71
C ILE A 379 2.16 -26.04 15.31
N ASP A 380 1.25 -26.28 16.25
CA ASP A 380 -0.18 -26.23 16.03
C ASP A 380 -0.65 -24.81 15.64
N GLY A 381 -1.61 -24.70 14.71
CA GLY A 381 -2.13 -23.42 14.20
C GLY A 381 -2.81 -22.57 15.26
N LYS A 382 -3.35 -23.16 16.35
CA LYS A 382 -3.86 -22.44 17.52
C LYS A 382 -2.81 -21.59 18.21
N ILE A 383 -1.57 -22.06 18.23
CA ILE A 383 -0.45 -21.32 18.82
C ILE A 383 -0.05 -20.18 17.90
N VAL A 384 0.00 -20.43 16.59
CA VAL A 384 0.25 -19.40 15.57
C VAL A 384 -0.82 -18.30 15.66
N PHE A 385 -2.10 -18.69 15.78
CA PHE A 385 -3.19 -17.74 15.95
C PHE A 385 -3.07 -16.92 17.26
N ARG A 386 -2.67 -17.54 18.36
CA ARG A 386 -2.43 -16.83 19.63
C ARG A 386 -1.25 -15.85 19.52
N LEU A 387 -0.19 -16.22 18.81
CA LEU A 387 0.94 -15.31 18.52
C LEU A 387 0.46 -14.09 17.74
N TYR A 388 -0.41 -14.28 16.75
CA TYR A 388 -1.01 -13.20 15.96
C TYR A 388 -1.95 -12.32 16.81
N ASP A 389 -2.95 -12.91 17.45
CA ASP A 389 -4.03 -12.19 18.12
C ASP A 389 -3.57 -11.50 19.42
N THR A 390 -2.77 -12.20 20.23
CA THR A 390 -2.37 -11.74 21.58
C THR A 390 -1.07 -10.96 21.57
N TYR A 391 -0.09 -11.39 20.78
CA TYR A 391 1.25 -10.79 20.77
C TYR A 391 1.52 -9.94 19.54
N GLY A 392 0.58 -9.92 18.59
CA GLY A 392 0.69 -9.10 17.38
C GLY A 392 1.81 -9.55 16.43
N PHE A 393 2.18 -10.85 16.47
CA PHE A 393 3.07 -11.43 15.47
C PHE A 393 2.30 -11.72 14.20
N PRO A 394 2.63 -11.07 13.07
CA PRO A 394 2.11 -11.50 11.78
C PRO A 394 2.41 -12.98 11.55
N PRO A 395 1.50 -13.76 10.93
CA PRO A 395 1.72 -15.19 10.69
C PRO A 395 2.97 -15.45 9.85
N GLU A 396 3.30 -14.55 8.92
CA GLU A 396 4.51 -14.61 8.11
C GLU A 396 5.77 -14.48 8.95
N MET A 397 5.77 -13.65 9.99
CA MET A 397 6.88 -13.55 10.94
C MET A 397 7.03 -14.84 11.76
N THR A 398 5.92 -15.49 12.10
CA THR A 398 5.95 -16.79 12.76
C THR A 398 6.49 -17.88 11.83
N GLN A 399 6.16 -17.81 10.52
CA GLN A 399 6.74 -18.69 9.49
C GLN A 399 8.26 -18.50 9.36
N GLU A 400 8.72 -17.24 9.33
CA GLU A 400 10.14 -16.91 9.28
C GLU A 400 10.89 -17.48 10.49
N LEU A 401 10.34 -17.31 11.71
CA LEU A 401 10.87 -17.93 12.95
C LEU A 401 10.90 -19.45 12.87
N ALA A 402 9.88 -20.05 12.30
CA ALA A 402 9.78 -21.51 12.16
C ALA A 402 10.83 -22.02 11.16
N LYS A 403 11.00 -21.37 10.03
CA LYS A 403 12.01 -21.68 9.00
C LYS A 403 13.43 -21.58 9.59
N GLU A 404 13.73 -20.50 10.33
CA GLU A 404 15.03 -20.32 11.01
C GLU A 404 15.35 -21.44 12.01
N ASN A 405 14.34 -22.05 12.61
CA ASN A 405 14.48 -23.11 13.62
C ASN A 405 14.25 -24.53 13.06
N ASN A 406 14.13 -24.68 11.73
CA ASN A 406 13.83 -25.94 11.04
C ASN A 406 12.61 -26.67 11.64
N ILE A 407 11.51 -25.92 11.86
CA ILE A 407 10.22 -26.47 12.31
C ILE A 407 9.11 -25.94 11.40
N GLU A 408 8.08 -26.74 11.17
CA GLU A 408 6.91 -26.33 10.40
C GLU A 408 5.84 -25.68 11.28
N ILE A 409 4.89 -24.96 10.67
CA ILE A 409 3.70 -24.45 11.34
C ILE A 409 2.44 -24.90 10.61
N ASP A 410 1.32 -25.06 11.35
CA ASP A 410 0.03 -25.43 10.78
C ASP A 410 -0.73 -24.19 10.29
N LEU A 411 -0.44 -23.82 9.03
CA LEU A 411 -1.11 -22.67 8.39
C LEU A 411 -2.58 -22.96 8.05
N GLU A 412 -2.95 -24.20 7.79
CA GLU A 412 -4.33 -24.54 7.48
C GLU A 412 -5.22 -24.33 8.71
N GLU A 413 -4.78 -24.84 9.88
CA GLU A 413 -5.47 -24.61 11.14
C GLU A 413 -5.48 -23.11 11.51
N PHE A 414 -4.35 -22.40 11.32
CA PHE A 414 -4.30 -20.95 11.52
C PHE A 414 -5.32 -20.23 10.64
N ASN A 415 -5.35 -20.48 9.33
CA ASN A 415 -6.25 -19.82 8.38
C ASN A 415 -7.72 -20.08 8.71
N LYS A 416 -8.05 -21.29 9.17
CA LYS A 416 -9.39 -21.62 9.64
C LYS A 416 -9.79 -20.76 10.85
N LEU A 417 -8.94 -20.71 11.86
CA LEU A 417 -9.18 -19.92 13.08
C LEU A 417 -9.25 -18.42 12.78
N PHE A 418 -8.41 -17.95 11.87
CA PHE A 418 -8.40 -16.56 11.41
C PHE A 418 -9.71 -16.18 10.72
N LYS A 419 -10.21 -17.03 9.79
CA LYS A 419 -11.52 -16.83 9.15
C LYS A 419 -12.67 -16.84 10.17
N GLU A 420 -12.68 -17.79 11.08
CA GLU A 420 -13.68 -17.85 12.16
C GLU A 420 -13.66 -16.57 13.02
N HIS A 421 -12.47 -16.05 13.32
CA HIS A 421 -12.31 -14.79 14.07
C HIS A 421 -12.79 -13.58 13.26
N GLN A 422 -12.46 -13.51 11.96
CA GLN A 422 -12.94 -12.47 11.06
C GLN A 422 -14.49 -12.52 10.93
N GLU A 423 -15.08 -13.70 10.77
CA GLU A 423 -16.54 -13.87 10.70
C GLU A 423 -17.23 -13.44 11.99
N LYS A 424 -16.69 -13.83 13.15
CA LYS A 424 -17.19 -13.35 14.45
C LYS A 424 -17.09 -11.83 14.60
N SER A 425 -15.98 -11.26 14.13
CA SER A 425 -15.78 -9.81 14.12
C SER A 425 -16.74 -9.12 13.14
N ARG A 426 -16.96 -9.71 11.94
CA ARG A 426 -17.89 -9.21 10.92
C ARG A 426 -19.34 -9.32 11.43
N LEU A 427 -19.76 -10.46 11.93
CA LEU A 427 -21.10 -10.67 12.52
C LEU A 427 -21.31 -9.73 13.71
N GLY A 428 -20.28 -9.55 14.54
CA GLY A 428 -20.30 -8.57 15.63
C GLY A 428 -20.36 -7.12 15.12
N SER A 429 -19.86 -6.82 13.91
CA SER A 429 -19.97 -5.52 13.28
C SER A 429 -21.27 -5.38 12.46
N GLU A 430 -21.72 -6.40 11.74
CA GLU A 430 -22.99 -6.38 10.99
C GLU A 430 -24.22 -6.30 11.91
N GLN A 431 -24.18 -6.96 13.07
CA GLN A 431 -25.18 -6.73 14.12
C GLN A 431 -25.10 -5.30 14.71
N LYS A 432 -23.95 -4.62 14.56
CA LYS A 432 -23.72 -3.23 14.95
C LYS A 432 -24.00 -2.22 13.82
N PHE A 433 -24.09 -2.66 12.56
CA PHE A 433 -24.20 -1.79 11.37
C PHE A 433 -25.63 -1.56 10.85
N LYS A 434 -26.64 -1.72 11.67
CA LYS A 434 -27.93 -1.06 11.43
C LYS A 434 -27.91 0.37 12.03
N GLY A 435 -27.12 1.27 11.42
CA GLY A 435 -27.00 2.66 11.84
C GLY A 435 -26.21 2.89 13.14
N GLY A 436 -25.35 1.97 13.58
CA GLY A 436 -24.63 2.07 14.85
C GLY A 436 -25.49 1.81 16.09
N LEU A 437 -26.76 1.49 15.91
CA LEU A 437 -27.75 1.24 16.95
C LEU A 437 -27.78 -0.26 17.29
N ALA A 438 -27.63 -0.59 18.57
CA ALA A 438 -27.78 -1.97 19.06
C ALA A 438 -29.26 -2.42 19.08
N ASP A 439 -30.18 -1.45 19.21
CA ASP A 439 -31.63 -1.62 19.21
C ASP A 439 -32.30 -0.28 18.77
N GLN A 440 -33.55 -0.32 18.29
CA GLN A 440 -34.29 0.88 17.86
C GLN A 440 -35.32 1.30 18.92
N ASN A 441 -34.86 1.62 20.12
CA ASN A 441 -35.71 2.21 21.16
C ASN A 441 -35.47 3.73 21.30
N GLU A 442 -36.33 4.42 22.04
CA GLU A 442 -36.27 5.88 22.22
C GLU A 442 -34.88 6.35 22.70
N LYS A 443 -34.22 5.59 23.60
CA LYS A 443 -32.89 5.96 24.13
C LYS A 443 -31.80 5.88 23.07
N THR A 444 -31.76 4.80 22.30
CA THR A 444 -30.77 4.62 21.26
C THR A 444 -30.94 5.60 20.11
N ILE A 445 -32.19 5.97 19.78
CA ILE A 445 -32.51 7.03 18.82
C ILE A 445 -32.02 8.40 19.33
N ALA A 446 -32.21 8.72 20.60
CA ALA A 446 -31.70 9.95 21.22
C ALA A 446 -30.14 9.97 21.21
N TYR A 447 -29.50 8.86 21.55
CA TYR A 447 -28.04 8.75 21.45
C TYR A 447 -27.52 8.88 20.01
N HIS A 448 -28.28 8.43 19.01
CA HIS A 448 -27.90 8.58 17.61
C HIS A 448 -27.90 10.06 17.20
N THR A 449 -28.92 10.81 17.60
CA THR A 449 -28.95 12.26 17.38
C THR A 449 -27.84 12.97 18.13
N ALA A 450 -27.54 12.55 19.38
CA ALA A 450 -26.41 13.07 20.16
C ALA A 450 -25.07 12.83 19.48
N THR A 451 -24.93 11.75 18.71
CA THR A 451 -23.72 11.44 17.94
C THR A 451 -23.44 12.51 16.87
N HIS A 452 -24.47 12.96 16.15
CA HIS A 452 -24.36 14.03 15.15
C HIS A 452 -24.02 15.38 15.81
N LEU A 453 -24.66 15.72 16.93
CA LEU A 453 -24.32 16.92 17.70
C LEU A 453 -22.87 16.88 18.20
N LEU A 454 -22.43 15.73 18.73
CA LEU A 454 -21.06 15.52 19.20
C LEU A 454 -20.05 15.66 18.07
N HIS A 455 -20.33 15.06 16.90
CA HIS A 455 -19.45 15.16 15.74
C HIS A 455 -19.24 16.61 15.30
N GLN A 456 -20.31 17.36 15.15
CA GLN A 456 -20.23 18.76 14.77
C GLN A 456 -19.57 19.62 15.87
N ALA A 457 -19.85 19.37 17.14
CA ALA A 457 -19.20 20.07 18.25
C ALA A 457 -17.67 19.83 18.29
N LEU A 458 -17.25 18.59 18.05
CA LEU A 458 -15.83 18.25 17.95
C LEU A 458 -15.16 18.97 16.77
N ARG A 459 -15.81 19.03 15.60
CA ARG A 459 -15.30 19.79 14.44
C ARG A 459 -15.19 21.27 14.73
N THR A 460 -16.16 21.83 15.44
CA THR A 460 -16.15 23.25 15.83
C THR A 460 -15.02 23.59 16.82
N VAL A 461 -14.75 22.70 17.79
CA VAL A 461 -13.75 22.96 18.85
C VAL A 461 -12.35 22.59 18.43
N LEU A 462 -12.16 21.46 17.72
CA LEU A 462 -10.85 20.89 17.37
C LEU A 462 -10.43 21.17 15.93
N GLY A 463 -11.38 21.44 15.02
CA GLY A 463 -11.11 21.72 13.62
C GLY A 463 -11.69 20.70 12.63
N GLU A 464 -11.67 21.04 11.35
CA GLU A 464 -12.29 20.26 10.25
C GLU A 464 -11.61 18.91 9.97
N HIS A 465 -10.41 18.67 10.50
CA HIS A 465 -9.71 17.39 10.41
C HIS A 465 -10.42 16.27 11.19
N VAL A 466 -11.37 16.63 12.09
CA VAL A 466 -12.15 15.66 12.84
C VAL A 466 -13.15 14.97 11.90
N LYS A 467 -12.96 13.66 11.74
CA LYS A 467 -13.84 12.76 10.99
C LYS A 467 -14.24 11.59 11.87
N GLN A 468 -15.48 11.13 11.77
CA GLN A 468 -15.90 9.92 12.46
C GLN A 468 -15.17 8.70 11.90
N SER A 469 -14.55 7.92 12.77
CA SER A 469 -13.90 6.65 12.44
C SER A 469 -14.73 5.44 12.88
N GLY A 470 -15.71 5.65 13.75
CA GLY A 470 -16.65 4.62 14.20
C GLY A 470 -17.56 5.11 15.31
N SER A 471 -18.68 4.44 15.50
CA SER A 471 -19.60 4.67 16.62
C SER A 471 -20.20 3.37 17.12
N ASN A 472 -20.63 3.35 18.37
CA ASN A 472 -21.39 2.26 18.93
C ASN A 472 -22.35 2.80 19.99
N ILE A 473 -23.64 2.53 19.81
CA ILE A 473 -24.74 3.05 20.64
C ILE A 473 -25.44 1.87 21.30
N THR A 474 -25.59 1.96 22.61
CA THR A 474 -26.36 1.04 23.45
C THR A 474 -27.32 1.86 24.31
N GLU A 475 -28.24 1.22 25.03
CA GLU A 475 -29.13 1.90 25.97
C GLU A 475 -28.42 2.61 27.13
N GLU A 476 -27.17 2.20 27.41
CA GLU A 476 -26.39 2.72 28.54
C GLU A 476 -25.49 3.88 28.14
N ARG A 477 -25.02 3.92 26.88
CA ARG A 477 -24.04 4.90 26.41
C ARG A 477 -23.95 5.00 24.91
N LEU A 478 -23.37 6.12 24.44
CA LEU A 478 -22.75 6.22 23.12
C LEU A 478 -21.22 6.14 23.23
N ARG A 479 -20.59 5.53 22.23
CA ARG A 479 -19.16 5.57 21.96
C ARG A 479 -18.95 6.20 20.60
N PHE A 480 -18.05 7.17 20.51
CA PHE A 480 -17.69 7.86 19.28
C PHE A 480 -16.19 7.87 19.09
N ASP A 481 -15.71 7.31 17.98
CA ASP A 481 -14.31 7.25 17.60
C ASP A 481 -14.07 8.26 16.46
N PHE A 482 -13.05 9.11 16.58
CA PHE A 482 -12.81 10.21 15.64
C PHE A 482 -11.33 10.48 15.44
N THR A 483 -10.98 11.06 14.27
CA THR A 483 -9.60 11.42 13.94
C THR A 483 -9.16 12.65 14.73
N HIS A 484 -8.14 12.51 15.57
CA HIS A 484 -7.47 13.62 16.23
C HIS A 484 -6.11 13.15 16.77
N PRO A 485 -5.01 13.90 16.49
CA PRO A 485 -3.65 13.41 16.77
C PRO A 485 -3.28 13.43 18.26
N GLN A 486 -3.91 14.28 19.05
CA GLN A 486 -3.53 14.55 20.44
C GLN A 486 -4.64 14.18 21.43
N LYS A 487 -4.28 14.03 22.70
CA LYS A 487 -5.26 13.91 23.78
C LYS A 487 -5.98 15.24 23.97
N MET A 488 -7.31 15.21 24.08
CA MET A 488 -8.10 16.41 24.37
C MET A 488 -7.78 16.96 25.76
N THR A 489 -7.68 18.26 25.86
CA THR A 489 -7.58 18.97 27.15
C THR A 489 -8.91 18.93 27.89
N LYS A 490 -8.89 19.20 29.20
CA LYS A 490 -10.13 19.29 29.98
C LYS A 490 -11.04 20.43 29.51
N GLU A 491 -10.44 21.52 29.07
CA GLU A 491 -11.11 22.72 28.54
C GLU A 491 -11.80 22.41 27.19
N GLU A 492 -11.15 21.65 26.31
CA GLU A 492 -11.73 21.23 25.04
C GLU A 492 -12.90 20.27 25.27
N ILE A 493 -12.75 19.27 26.17
CA ILE A 493 -13.82 18.35 26.53
C ILE A 493 -15.03 19.12 27.08
N GLN A 494 -14.79 20.09 27.97
CA GLN A 494 -15.86 20.90 28.55
C GLN A 494 -16.56 21.75 27.49
N LYS A 495 -15.81 22.42 26.58
CA LYS A 495 -16.38 23.20 25.48
C LYS A 495 -17.26 22.35 24.55
N VAL A 496 -16.81 21.13 24.21
CA VAL A 496 -17.61 20.19 23.39
C VAL A 496 -18.88 19.80 24.11
N GLU A 497 -18.81 19.46 25.39
CA GLU A 497 -19.98 19.09 26.22
C GLU A 497 -20.97 20.26 26.33
N ASP A 498 -20.48 21.45 26.59
CA ASP A 498 -21.30 22.66 26.71
C ASP A 498 -22.00 23.00 25.39
N LEU A 499 -21.28 22.89 24.26
CA LEU A 499 -21.80 23.17 22.93
C LEU A 499 -22.92 22.16 22.54
N VAL A 500 -22.74 20.86 22.83
CA VAL A 500 -23.79 19.86 22.62
C VAL A 500 -25.02 20.18 23.47
N ASN A 501 -24.84 20.48 24.76
CA ASN A 501 -25.93 20.79 25.65
C ASN A 501 -26.66 22.11 25.29
N GLU A 502 -25.93 23.08 24.73
CA GLU A 502 -26.51 24.30 24.19
C GLU A 502 -27.48 23.99 23.05
N GLN A 503 -27.10 23.11 22.10
CA GLN A 503 -27.96 22.72 20.98
C GLN A 503 -29.17 21.88 21.45
N ILE A 504 -29.02 21.09 22.50
CA ILE A 504 -30.14 20.35 23.12
C ILE A 504 -31.12 21.34 23.73
N LYS A 505 -30.66 22.34 24.49
CA LYS A 505 -31.49 23.36 25.12
C LYS A 505 -32.22 24.26 24.12
N LYS A 506 -31.68 24.46 22.92
CA LYS A 506 -32.34 25.22 21.84
C LYS A 506 -33.56 24.50 21.23
N ASP A 507 -33.75 23.23 21.57
CA ASP A 507 -34.85 22.40 21.07
C ASP A 507 -34.95 22.40 19.54
N LEU A 508 -33.83 22.14 18.88
CA LEU A 508 -33.74 22.21 17.44
C LEU A 508 -34.55 21.11 16.75
N LYS A 509 -35.29 21.47 15.70
CA LYS A 509 -35.99 20.52 14.86
C LYS A 509 -35.03 19.67 14.07
N VAL A 510 -35.26 18.35 14.00
CA VAL A 510 -34.54 17.40 13.18
C VAL A 510 -35.37 17.06 11.95
N THR A 511 -34.84 17.32 10.77
CA THR A 511 -35.50 17.03 9.49
C THR A 511 -34.70 15.99 8.70
N CYS A 512 -35.41 15.22 7.88
CA CYS A 512 -34.81 14.23 6.97
C CYS A 512 -35.32 14.52 5.55
N GLU A 513 -34.37 14.64 4.62
CA GLU A 513 -34.67 14.82 3.20
C GLU A 513 -33.94 13.73 2.41
N GLU A 514 -34.60 13.18 1.38
CA GLU A 514 -34.02 12.24 0.45
C GLU A 514 -33.61 12.98 -0.82
N MET A 515 -32.33 12.88 -1.20
CA MET A 515 -31.79 13.57 -2.37
C MET A 515 -30.68 12.74 -3.03
N ASN A 516 -30.24 13.15 -4.23
CA ASN A 516 -29.11 12.52 -4.88
C ASN A 516 -27.82 12.80 -4.10
N TYR A 517 -26.88 11.85 -4.13
CA TYR A 517 -25.62 11.95 -3.40
C TYR A 517 -24.82 13.23 -3.75
N GLU A 518 -24.74 13.58 -5.04
CA GLU A 518 -24.05 14.80 -5.50
C GLU A 518 -24.72 16.09 -4.98
N ASP A 519 -26.05 16.11 -4.86
CA ASP A 519 -26.79 17.26 -4.32
C ASP A 519 -26.60 17.37 -2.81
N ALA A 520 -26.55 16.24 -2.11
CA ALA A 520 -26.23 16.18 -0.69
C ALA A 520 -24.83 16.76 -0.42
N LYS A 521 -23.83 16.38 -1.21
CA LYS A 521 -22.46 16.91 -1.12
C LYS A 521 -22.39 18.41 -1.38
N LYS A 522 -23.06 18.89 -2.45
CA LYS A 522 -23.14 20.33 -2.77
C LYS A 522 -23.85 21.14 -1.66
N SER A 523 -24.77 20.53 -0.95
CA SER A 523 -25.48 21.17 0.18
C SER A 523 -24.65 21.26 1.46
N GLY A 524 -23.40 20.78 1.47
CA GLY A 524 -22.50 20.77 2.62
C GLY A 524 -22.78 19.65 3.62
N ALA A 525 -23.56 18.62 3.25
CA ALA A 525 -23.80 17.47 4.11
C ALA A 525 -22.53 16.64 4.30
N ILE A 526 -22.20 16.29 5.54
CA ILE A 526 -21.06 15.44 5.87
C ILE A 526 -21.42 14.00 5.52
N GLY A 527 -20.67 13.38 4.60
CA GLY A 527 -20.78 11.96 4.25
C GLY A 527 -19.58 11.19 4.77
N LEU A 528 -19.82 10.08 5.46
CA LEU A 528 -18.76 9.32 6.16
C LEU A 528 -18.20 8.15 5.33
N PHE A 529 -18.94 7.66 4.32
CA PHE A 529 -18.59 6.44 3.59
C PHE A 529 -18.86 6.63 2.09
N THR A 530 -17.92 7.20 1.37
CA THR A 530 -18.01 7.50 -0.07
C THR A 530 -18.34 6.28 -0.93
N ASP A 531 -17.94 5.07 -0.52
CA ASP A 531 -18.04 3.84 -1.32
C ASP A 531 -19.31 3.00 -1.06
N LYS A 532 -20.22 3.46 -0.22
CA LYS A 532 -21.42 2.69 0.21
C LYS A 532 -22.77 3.36 -0.07
N TYR A 533 -22.77 4.55 -0.66
CA TYR A 533 -24.01 5.27 -0.92
C TYR A 533 -24.57 4.94 -2.31
N GLY A 534 -25.88 4.59 -2.38
CA GLY A 534 -26.62 4.50 -3.63
C GLY A 534 -26.83 5.88 -4.27
N GLU A 535 -27.47 5.92 -5.44
CA GLU A 535 -27.82 7.18 -6.13
C GLU A 535 -28.61 8.16 -5.27
N LYS A 536 -29.44 7.65 -4.32
CA LYS A 536 -30.23 8.45 -3.37
C LYS A 536 -29.79 8.20 -1.94
N VAL A 537 -29.65 9.27 -1.19
CA VAL A 537 -29.23 9.28 0.22
C VAL A 537 -30.21 10.07 1.08
N LYS A 538 -30.33 9.68 2.35
CA LYS A 538 -31.06 10.45 3.36
C LYS A 538 -30.10 11.42 4.04
N VAL A 539 -30.47 12.69 4.06
CA VAL A 539 -29.73 13.76 4.73
C VAL A 539 -30.53 14.22 5.94
N TYR A 540 -29.94 14.07 7.12
CA TYR A 540 -30.51 14.58 8.36
C TYR A 540 -29.91 15.94 8.71
N THR A 541 -30.78 16.91 8.98
CA THR A 541 -30.41 18.27 9.36
C THR A 541 -30.93 18.59 10.75
N ILE A 542 -30.09 19.06 11.65
CA ILE A 542 -30.44 19.44 13.02
C ILE A 542 -30.28 20.96 13.14
N GLY A 543 -31.37 21.67 12.94
CA GLY A 543 -31.38 23.14 12.85
C GLY A 543 -30.30 23.62 11.84
N ASP A 544 -29.55 24.65 12.21
CA ASP A 544 -28.39 25.15 11.43
C ASP A 544 -27.06 24.59 11.94
N PHE A 545 -27.10 23.60 12.85
CA PHE A 545 -25.90 23.16 13.54
C PHE A 545 -25.21 21.95 12.91
N SER A 546 -25.98 20.92 12.50
CA SER A 546 -25.43 19.71 11.90
C SER A 546 -26.22 19.26 10.68
N LYS A 547 -25.52 18.82 9.63
CA LYS A 547 -26.10 18.25 8.42
C LYS A 547 -25.27 17.06 7.95
N GLU A 548 -25.84 15.86 8.02
CA GLU A 548 -25.10 14.62 7.74
C GLU A 548 -25.92 13.62 6.91
N ILE A 549 -25.22 12.86 6.05
CA ILE A 549 -25.78 11.72 5.34
C ILE A 549 -25.86 10.56 6.32
N CYS A 550 -27.08 10.10 6.65
CA CYS A 550 -27.30 9.06 7.64
C CYS A 550 -28.54 8.21 7.33
N GLY A 551 -28.48 6.91 7.58
CA GLY A 551 -29.61 5.98 7.35
C GLY A 551 -30.44 5.65 8.58
N GLY A 552 -30.04 6.08 9.79
CA GLY A 552 -30.67 5.68 11.05
C GLY A 552 -31.84 6.60 11.48
N PRO A 553 -32.68 6.15 12.42
CA PRO A 553 -33.70 7.01 12.99
C PRO A 553 -33.08 8.06 13.93
N HIS A 554 -33.73 9.23 14.01
CA HIS A 554 -33.40 10.35 14.89
C HIS A 554 -34.63 10.85 15.65
N VAL A 555 -34.40 11.57 16.76
CA VAL A 555 -35.48 12.29 17.45
C VAL A 555 -36.04 13.38 16.55
N THR A 556 -37.26 13.81 16.80
CA THR A 556 -37.88 14.93 16.06
C THR A 556 -37.40 16.29 16.54
N HIS A 557 -37.04 16.38 17.83
CA HIS A 557 -36.54 17.58 18.48
C HIS A 557 -35.39 17.25 19.44
N THR A 558 -34.40 18.10 19.52
CA THR A 558 -33.23 17.86 20.39
C THR A 558 -33.57 18.01 21.87
N GLY A 559 -34.60 18.76 22.24
CA GLY A 559 -35.04 18.93 23.61
C GLY A 559 -35.51 17.64 24.30
N ASP A 560 -35.92 16.63 23.52
CA ASP A 560 -36.35 15.33 24.03
C ASP A 560 -35.21 14.44 24.55
N MET A 561 -33.95 14.84 24.35
CA MET A 561 -32.80 13.98 24.57
C MET A 561 -32.29 13.94 26.01
N GLY A 562 -32.60 14.96 26.82
CA GLY A 562 -31.99 15.14 28.15
C GLY A 562 -30.57 15.73 28.09
N ARG A 563 -29.85 15.72 29.22
CA ARG A 563 -28.53 16.34 29.35
C ARG A 563 -27.43 15.41 28.86
N PHE A 564 -26.59 15.89 27.94
CA PHE A 564 -25.39 15.18 27.45
C PHE A 564 -24.22 15.32 28.41
N LYS A 565 -23.53 14.21 28.71
CA LYS A 565 -22.34 14.17 29.57
C LYS A 565 -21.25 13.27 29.02
N ILE A 566 -20.04 13.82 28.79
CA ILE A 566 -18.86 13.04 28.44
C ILE A 566 -18.31 12.35 29.69
N LYS A 567 -18.27 11.02 29.67
CA LYS A 567 -17.76 10.20 30.79
C LYS A 567 -16.26 9.95 30.69
N LYS A 568 -15.74 9.77 29.48
CA LYS A 568 -14.32 9.44 29.25
C LYS A 568 -13.90 9.82 27.85
N GLU A 569 -12.66 10.33 27.75
CA GLU A 569 -11.90 10.48 26.51
C GLU A 569 -10.63 9.65 26.62
N GLU A 570 -10.33 8.84 25.60
CA GLU A 570 -9.19 7.93 25.57
C GLU A 570 -8.66 7.73 24.15
N SER A 571 -7.42 7.24 24.00
CA SER A 571 -6.88 6.80 22.72
C SER A 571 -7.55 5.48 22.30
N SER A 572 -7.95 5.36 21.04
CA SER A 572 -8.47 4.11 20.46
C SER A 572 -7.42 3.43 19.58
N SER A 573 -6.74 4.20 18.75
CA SER A 573 -5.61 3.76 17.93
C SER A 573 -4.77 5.00 17.55
N SER A 574 -3.69 4.84 16.80
CA SER A 574 -2.87 5.96 16.35
C SER A 574 -3.71 6.97 15.57
N GLY A 575 -3.70 8.24 15.99
CA GLY A 575 -4.48 9.32 15.38
C GLY A 575 -6.00 9.22 15.58
N ILE A 576 -6.51 8.24 16.37
CA ILE A 576 -7.94 8.08 16.65
C ILE A 576 -8.20 8.23 18.14
N ARG A 577 -9.06 9.16 18.48
CA ARG A 577 -9.55 9.39 19.85
C ARG A 577 -10.94 8.77 20.02
N ARG A 578 -11.29 8.43 21.23
CA ARG A 578 -12.56 7.82 21.61
C ARG A 578 -13.23 8.61 22.72
N ILE A 579 -14.48 9.00 22.52
CA ILE A 579 -15.33 9.55 23.55
C ILE A 579 -16.40 8.52 23.93
N LYS A 580 -16.63 8.36 25.23
CA LYS A 580 -17.80 7.67 25.80
C LYS A 580 -18.66 8.71 26.50
N ALA A 581 -19.94 8.78 26.14
CA ALA A 581 -20.88 9.76 26.69
C ALA A 581 -22.23 9.14 27.01
N VAL A 582 -23.01 9.82 27.85
CA VAL A 582 -24.35 9.42 28.26
C VAL A 582 -25.32 10.60 28.16
N LEU A 583 -26.63 10.26 28.00
CA LEU A 583 -27.72 11.18 28.14
C LEU A 583 -28.39 10.95 29.50
N ILE A 584 -28.52 11.99 30.30
CA ILE A 584 -29.12 11.98 31.64
C ILE A 584 -30.48 12.64 31.51
N LYS A 585 -31.58 11.87 31.75
CA LYS A 585 -32.91 12.46 31.87
C LYS A 585 -32.99 13.20 33.22
N GLU A 586 -33.34 14.47 33.17
CA GLU A 586 -33.67 15.26 34.38
C GLU A 586 -34.99 14.85 34.95
#